data_a812366756d3824b98cd5445ca6e14a4
#
_entry.id   a812366756d3824b98cd5445ca6e14a4
#
_cell.length_a   1.000
_cell.length_b   1.000
_cell.length_c   1.000
_cell.angle_alpha   90.00
_cell.angle_beta   90.00
_cell.angle_gamma   90.00
#
_symmetry.space_group_name_H-M   'P 1'
#
loop_
_entity.id
_entity.type
_entity.pdbx_description
1 polymer ?
#
loop_
_entity_poly.entity_id
_entity_poly.type
_entity_poly.pdbx_seq_one_letter_code
_entity_poly.pdbx_strand_id
1 'polypeptide(L)'
;MPHRTRIKICGLTREQDVLDACAAGADAIGLVMYPASARAVTAERAAELARVMAPAVTPVLLFVNAQPQAIEQGLRAVPHATLQFHGDEPIEACARWGRPFWRALRIPAQATAQTVNLLEWAVQSASAQALLLDAHVQGYGGGGQSFNWRGFDWSQPEL
;
A
#
# COMPACT_ATOMS: atom_id res chain seq x y z
N MET A 1 -19.41 12.82 12.89
CA MET A 1 -18.83 11.86 13.87
C MET A 1 -17.33 11.99 13.81
N PRO A 2 -16.58 11.92 14.91
CA PRO A 2 -15.12 11.93 14.82
C PRO A 2 -14.69 10.67 14.06
N HIS A 3 -13.95 10.87 12.95
CA HIS A 3 -13.39 9.77 12.17
C HIS A 3 -12.17 9.22 12.90
N ARG A 4 -12.17 7.92 13.19
CA ARG A 4 -10.99 7.24 13.71
C ARG A 4 -9.94 7.11 12.60
N THR A 5 -8.71 7.46 12.89
CA THR A 5 -7.58 7.19 12.00
C THR A 5 -7.50 5.68 11.71
N ARG A 6 -7.43 5.31 10.44
CA ARG A 6 -7.17 3.94 10.02
C ARG A 6 -5.67 3.68 10.02
N ILE A 7 -5.28 2.51 10.53
CA ILE A 7 -3.88 2.16 10.73
C ILE A 7 -3.54 0.93 9.90
N LYS A 8 -2.55 1.07 9.04
CA LYS A 8 -1.94 -0.06 8.32
C LYS A 8 -0.50 -0.24 8.79
N ILE A 9 -0.15 -1.46 9.21
CA ILE A 9 1.22 -1.86 9.51
C ILE A 9 1.77 -2.64 8.32
N CYS A 10 2.92 -2.24 7.79
CA CYS A 10 3.42 -2.75 6.51
C CYS A 10 4.77 -3.45 6.63
N GLY A 11 4.87 -4.64 6.01
CA GLY A 11 6.11 -5.40 5.89
C GLY A 11 6.37 -6.30 7.09
N LEU A 12 5.32 -6.85 7.68
CA LEU A 12 5.46 -7.88 8.71
C LEU A 12 5.82 -9.22 8.05
N THR A 13 6.74 -9.95 8.67
CA THR A 13 7.27 -11.23 8.15
C THR A 13 7.13 -12.37 9.16
N ARG A 14 6.76 -12.06 10.42
CA ARG A 14 6.61 -13.04 11.51
C ARG A 14 5.17 -13.04 12.02
N GLU A 15 4.66 -14.21 12.38
CA GLU A 15 3.29 -14.37 12.90
C GLU A 15 3.06 -13.60 14.18
N GLN A 16 4.05 -13.60 15.09
CA GLN A 16 3.92 -12.85 16.35
C GLN A 16 3.72 -11.36 16.10
N ASP A 17 4.46 -10.75 15.14
CA ASP A 17 4.30 -9.34 14.82
C ASP A 17 2.90 -9.05 14.23
N VAL A 18 2.34 -9.99 13.46
CA VAL A 18 0.97 -9.89 12.94
C VAL A 18 -0.05 -9.93 14.07
N LEU A 19 0.10 -10.87 15.01
CA LEU A 19 -0.79 -10.98 16.18
C LEU A 19 -0.72 -9.71 17.04
N ASP A 20 0.48 -9.22 17.31
CA ASP A 20 0.69 -8.00 18.10
C ASP A 20 0.10 -6.76 17.41
N ALA A 21 0.26 -6.64 16.11
CA ALA A 21 -0.34 -5.56 15.31
C ALA A 21 -1.88 -5.62 15.34
N CYS A 22 -2.46 -6.82 15.22
CA CYS A 22 -3.91 -7.02 15.35
C CYS A 22 -4.40 -6.63 16.75
N ALA A 23 -3.72 -7.08 17.78
CA ALA A 23 -4.06 -6.76 19.18
C ALA A 23 -3.94 -5.26 19.48
N ALA A 24 -2.99 -4.57 18.83
CA ALA A 24 -2.83 -3.12 18.93
C ALA A 24 -3.88 -2.32 18.12
N GLY A 25 -4.76 -3.00 17.37
CA GLY A 25 -5.87 -2.36 16.65
C GLY A 25 -5.53 -1.92 15.22
N ALA A 26 -4.59 -2.58 14.56
CA ALA A 26 -4.35 -2.36 13.13
C ALA A 26 -5.59 -2.71 12.30
N ASP A 27 -5.93 -1.88 11.30
CA ASP A 27 -7.02 -2.12 10.36
C ASP A 27 -6.58 -2.94 9.14
N ALA A 28 -5.29 -2.86 8.81
CA ALA A 28 -4.71 -3.57 7.68
C ALA A 28 -3.26 -3.96 7.93
N ILE A 29 -2.83 -5.06 7.32
CA ILE A 29 -1.44 -5.53 7.38
C ILE A 29 -0.92 -5.72 5.96
N GLY A 30 0.19 -5.03 5.66
CA GLY A 30 0.87 -5.12 4.38
C GLY A 30 1.90 -6.26 4.35
N LEU A 31 1.76 -7.14 3.36
CA LEU A 31 2.67 -8.22 3.05
C LEU A 31 3.42 -7.86 1.76
N VAL A 32 4.73 -7.73 1.83
CA VAL A 32 5.54 -7.22 0.72
C VAL A 32 5.90 -8.35 -0.23
N MET A 33 5.33 -8.33 -1.44
CA MET A 33 5.57 -9.31 -2.50
C MET A 33 6.69 -8.87 -3.47
N TYR A 34 7.52 -7.91 -3.07
CA TYR A 34 8.62 -7.37 -3.87
C TYR A 34 9.95 -8.03 -3.46
N PRO A 35 10.56 -8.90 -4.32
CA PRO A 35 11.71 -9.72 -3.92
C PRO A 35 12.96 -8.95 -3.50
N ALA A 36 13.15 -7.72 -4.01
CA ALA A 36 14.30 -6.89 -3.64
C ALA A 36 14.15 -6.22 -2.26
N SER A 37 12.98 -6.32 -1.62
CA SER A 37 12.77 -5.79 -0.27
C SER A 37 13.35 -6.73 0.78
N ALA A 38 14.02 -6.20 1.79
CA ALA A 38 14.43 -6.96 2.98
C ALA A 38 13.24 -7.54 3.79
N ARG A 39 12.01 -7.04 3.52
CA ARG A 39 10.75 -7.49 4.13
C ARG A 39 9.90 -8.33 3.18
N ALA A 40 10.51 -8.83 2.10
CA ALA A 40 9.78 -9.65 1.14
C ALA A 40 9.30 -10.97 1.76
N VAL A 41 8.10 -11.39 1.36
CA VAL A 41 7.54 -12.71 1.69
C VAL A 41 7.11 -13.42 0.42
N THR A 42 7.14 -14.76 0.44
CA THR A 42 6.57 -15.58 -0.64
C THR A 42 5.05 -15.62 -0.56
N ALA A 43 4.39 -16.12 -1.60
CA ALA A 43 2.94 -16.28 -1.60
C ALA A 43 2.48 -17.26 -0.49
N GLU A 44 3.22 -18.34 -0.26
CA GLU A 44 2.96 -19.31 0.81
C GLU A 44 3.08 -18.64 2.18
N ARG A 45 4.17 -17.87 2.38
CA ARG A 45 4.35 -17.15 3.65
C ARG A 45 3.27 -16.08 3.85
N ALA A 46 2.87 -15.39 2.81
CA ALA A 46 1.76 -14.43 2.88
C ALA A 46 0.45 -15.12 3.30
N ALA A 47 0.16 -16.32 2.80
CA ALA A 47 -1.00 -17.10 3.20
C ALA A 47 -0.94 -17.54 4.68
N GLU A 48 0.24 -17.94 5.18
CA GLU A 48 0.44 -18.28 6.61
C GLU A 48 0.16 -17.07 7.50
N LEU A 49 0.75 -15.91 7.16
CA LEU A 49 0.57 -14.67 7.90
C LEU A 49 -0.90 -14.19 7.86
N ALA A 50 -1.56 -14.31 6.71
CA ALA A 50 -2.97 -13.92 6.58
C ALA A 50 -3.90 -14.79 7.43
N ARG A 51 -3.57 -16.08 7.65
CA ARG A 51 -4.40 -16.97 8.49
C ARG A 51 -4.43 -16.61 9.97
N VAL A 52 -3.40 -15.95 10.48
CA VAL A 52 -3.34 -15.51 11.88
C VAL A 52 -3.86 -14.11 12.11
N MET A 53 -4.25 -13.39 11.05
CA MET A 53 -4.89 -12.08 11.18
C MET A 53 -6.27 -12.19 11.80
N ALA A 54 -6.63 -11.21 12.62
CA ALA A 54 -7.99 -11.10 13.12
C ALA A 54 -8.98 -10.88 11.96
N PRO A 55 -10.22 -11.42 12.04
CA PRO A 55 -11.18 -11.39 10.90
C PRO A 55 -11.50 -10.00 10.34
N ALA A 56 -11.40 -8.94 11.15
CA ALA A 56 -11.66 -7.57 10.73
C ALA A 56 -10.42 -6.83 10.20
N VAL A 57 -9.25 -7.49 10.15
CA VAL A 57 -8.01 -6.90 9.65
C VAL A 57 -7.81 -7.28 8.18
N THR A 58 -7.60 -6.28 7.33
CA THR A 58 -7.45 -6.48 5.89
C THR A 58 -6.03 -6.87 5.51
N PRO A 59 -5.78 -8.05 4.90
CA PRO A 59 -4.50 -8.34 4.29
C PRO A 59 -4.30 -7.50 3.02
N VAL A 60 -3.12 -6.90 2.88
CA VAL A 60 -2.75 -6.08 1.72
C VAL A 60 -1.50 -6.65 1.08
N LEU A 61 -1.60 -7.13 -0.15
CA LEU A 61 -0.46 -7.62 -0.92
C LEU A 61 0.18 -6.44 -1.67
N LEU A 62 1.42 -6.11 -1.33
CA LEU A 62 2.16 -5.00 -1.91
C LEU A 62 3.07 -5.50 -3.04
N PHE A 63 2.88 -4.95 -4.22
CA PHE A 63 3.67 -5.24 -5.42
C PHE A 63 4.41 -3.99 -5.92
N VAL A 64 5.54 -4.22 -6.58
CA VAL A 64 6.35 -3.20 -7.25
C VAL A 64 6.73 -3.71 -8.62
N ASN A 65 6.16 -3.15 -9.68
CA ASN A 65 6.39 -3.51 -11.08
C ASN A 65 6.35 -5.03 -11.33
N ALA A 66 5.45 -5.71 -10.63
CA ALA A 66 5.38 -7.17 -10.63
C ALA A 66 4.81 -7.71 -11.94
N GLN A 67 5.32 -8.86 -12.37
CA GLN A 67 4.74 -9.60 -13.48
C GLN A 67 3.35 -10.13 -13.09
N PRO A 68 2.40 -10.23 -14.04
CA PRO A 68 1.04 -10.70 -13.76
C PRO A 68 0.99 -12.02 -13.00
N GLN A 69 1.87 -12.96 -13.32
CA GLN A 69 1.95 -14.27 -12.68
C GLN A 69 2.21 -14.19 -11.18
N ALA A 70 3.06 -13.24 -10.74
CA ALA A 70 3.35 -13.03 -9.32
C ALA A 70 2.13 -12.50 -8.57
N ILE A 71 1.37 -11.59 -9.21
CA ILE A 71 0.12 -11.06 -8.64
C ILE A 71 -0.93 -12.18 -8.54
N GLU A 72 -1.08 -12.99 -9.58
CA GLU A 72 -1.98 -14.15 -9.57
C GLU A 72 -1.63 -15.16 -8.47
N GLN A 73 -0.32 -15.45 -8.28
CA GLN A 73 0.13 -16.34 -7.21
C GLN A 73 -0.24 -15.78 -5.83
N GLY A 74 0.01 -14.49 -5.59
CA GLY A 74 -0.39 -13.83 -4.36
C GLY A 74 -1.90 -13.89 -4.13
N LEU A 75 -2.70 -13.63 -5.17
CA LEU A 75 -4.15 -13.69 -5.09
C LEU A 75 -4.71 -15.10 -4.89
N ARG A 76 -4.07 -16.13 -5.44
CA ARG A 76 -4.44 -17.52 -5.14
C ARG A 76 -4.13 -17.89 -3.68
N ALA A 77 -3.01 -17.38 -3.15
CA ALA A 77 -2.59 -17.63 -1.77
C ALA A 77 -3.43 -16.87 -0.74
N VAL A 78 -3.81 -15.62 -1.03
CA VAL A 78 -4.63 -14.75 -0.17
C VAL A 78 -5.78 -14.15 -0.99
N PRO A 79 -6.86 -14.91 -1.26
CA PRO A 79 -7.92 -14.51 -2.21
C PRO A 79 -8.72 -13.26 -1.80
N HIS A 80 -8.75 -12.93 -0.52
CA HIS A 80 -9.48 -11.79 0.04
C HIS A 80 -8.59 -10.54 0.23
N ALA A 81 -7.33 -10.57 -0.24
CA ALA A 81 -6.44 -9.45 -0.08
C ALA A 81 -6.83 -8.24 -0.95
N THR A 82 -6.62 -7.05 -0.41
CA THR A 82 -6.52 -5.81 -1.18
C THR A 82 -5.13 -5.77 -1.84
N LEU A 83 -5.05 -5.25 -3.06
CA LEU A 83 -3.77 -5.04 -3.74
C LEU A 83 -3.22 -3.65 -3.41
N GLN A 84 -1.91 -3.53 -3.28
CA GLN A 84 -1.21 -2.26 -3.25
C GLN A 84 -0.13 -2.24 -4.32
N PHE A 85 -0.20 -1.24 -5.21
CA PHE A 85 0.81 -1.01 -6.24
C PHE A 85 1.72 0.14 -5.84
N HIS A 86 3.01 -0.14 -5.70
CA HIS A 86 4.00 0.80 -5.16
C HIS A 86 5.14 1.10 -6.15
N GLY A 87 5.03 0.62 -7.35
CA GLY A 87 5.97 0.85 -8.45
C GLY A 87 5.51 1.96 -9.41
N ASP A 88 5.85 1.79 -10.67
CA ASP A 88 5.50 2.68 -11.77
C ASP A 88 4.39 2.08 -12.66
N GLU A 89 3.61 1.14 -12.09
CA GLU A 89 2.54 0.46 -12.83
C GLU A 89 1.53 1.49 -13.38
N PRO A 90 1.13 1.39 -14.68
CA PRO A 90 0.02 2.18 -15.20
C PRO A 90 -1.27 1.88 -14.44
N ILE A 91 -2.15 2.88 -14.29
CA ILE A 91 -3.38 2.72 -13.52
C ILE A 91 -4.30 1.63 -14.10
N GLU A 92 -4.31 1.47 -15.40
CA GLU A 92 -5.08 0.44 -16.12
C GLU A 92 -4.56 -0.97 -15.77
N ALA A 93 -3.25 -1.11 -15.61
CA ALA A 93 -2.64 -2.39 -15.17
C ALA A 93 -2.99 -2.72 -13.72
N CYS A 94 -3.19 -1.70 -12.87
CA CYS A 94 -3.66 -1.88 -11.50
C CYS A 94 -5.16 -2.28 -11.47
N ALA A 95 -5.99 -1.62 -12.27
CA ALA A 95 -7.44 -1.80 -12.29
C ALA A 95 -7.88 -3.15 -12.92
N ARG A 96 -7.07 -3.73 -13.82
CA ARG A 96 -7.41 -4.97 -14.54
C ARG A 96 -7.75 -6.18 -13.66
N TRP A 97 -7.38 -6.15 -12.40
CA TRP A 97 -7.58 -7.26 -11.45
C TRP A 97 -9.01 -7.35 -10.91
N GLY A 98 -9.89 -6.37 -11.22
CA GLY A 98 -11.31 -6.38 -10.87
C GLY A 98 -11.57 -6.41 -9.36
N ARG A 99 -10.69 -5.80 -8.56
CA ARG A 99 -10.79 -5.75 -7.10
C ARG A 99 -10.29 -4.43 -6.54
N PRO A 100 -10.60 -4.12 -5.27
CA PRO A 100 -10.07 -2.93 -4.60
C PRO A 100 -8.55 -2.94 -4.60
N PHE A 101 -7.95 -1.79 -4.91
CA PHE A 101 -6.51 -1.61 -4.84
C PHE A 101 -6.16 -0.22 -4.33
N TRP A 102 -4.96 -0.11 -3.76
CA TRP A 102 -4.35 1.13 -3.32
C TRP A 102 -3.17 1.47 -4.23
N ARG A 103 -3.04 2.74 -4.56
CA ARG A 103 -1.95 3.25 -5.39
C ARG A 103 -1.00 4.08 -4.54
N ALA A 104 0.29 3.72 -4.49
CA ALA A 104 1.31 4.56 -3.89
C ALA A 104 1.79 5.62 -4.90
N LEU A 105 1.83 6.88 -4.44
CA LEU A 105 2.34 8.03 -5.16
C LEU A 105 3.61 8.50 -4.47
N ARG A 106 4.71 8.56 -5.22
CA ARG A 106 6.02 8.93 -4.67
C ARG A 106 6.23 10.44 -4.80
N ILE A 107 6.24 11.12 -3.66
CA ILE A 107 6.37 12.57 -3.57
C ILE A 107 7.85 12.94 -3.42
N PRO A 108 8.43 13.75 -4.33
CA PRO A 108 9.78 14.26 -4.17
C PRO A 108 9.94 15.04 -2.85
N ALA A 109 11.11 14.94 -2.21
CA ALA A 109 11.36 15.56 -0.90
C ALA A 109 11.13 17.09 -0.90
N GLN A 110 11.39 17.75 -2.03
CA GLN A 110 11.20 19.20 -2.24
C GLN A 110 9.85 19.55 -2.86
N ALA A 111 8.95 18.57 -2.97
CA ALA A 111 7.65 18.84 -3.59
C ALA A 111 6.81 19.82 -2.76
N THR A 112 6.07 20.65 -3.49
CA THR A 112 5.08 21.60 -2.96
C THR A 112 3.83 21.53 -3.82
N ALA A 113 2.74 22.17 -3.38
CA ALA A 113 1.50 22.28 -4.17
C ALA A 113 1.71 22.93 -5.55
N GLN A 114 2.77 23.71 -5.76
CA GLN A 114 3.11 24.29 -7.06
C GLN A 114 3.83 23.30 -8.00
N THR A 115 4.49 22.28 -7.47
CA THR A 115 5.28 21.30 -8.24
C THR A 115 4.60 19.95 -8.38
N VAL A 116 3.64 19.65 -7.50
CA VAL A 116 2.86 18.41 -7.52
C VAL A 116 1.38 18.74 -7.31
N ASN A 117 0.57 18.43 -8.30
CA ASN A 117 -0.88 18.58 -8.23
C ASN A 117 -1.51 17.27 -7.70
N LEU A 118 -1.80 17.22 -6.41
CA LEU A 118 -2.41 16.04 -5.79
C LEU A 118 -3.81 15.74 -6.34
N LEU A 119 -4.59 16.77 -6.69
CA LEU A 119 -5.92 16.58 -7.26
C LEU A 119 -5.84 15.92 -8.65
N GLU A 120 -4.90 16.34 -9.48
CA GLU A 120 -4.67 15.69 -10.78
C GLU A 120 -4.30 14.22 -10.60
N TRP A 121 -3.43 13.90 -9.64
CA TRP A 121 -3.07 12.52 -9.31
C TRP A 121 -4.27 11.72 -8.79
N ALA A 122 -5.13 12.34 -7.98
CA ALA A 122 -6.35 11.71 -7.51
C ALA A 122 -7.31 11.39 -8.68
N VAL A 123 -7.49 12.32 -9.60
CA VAL A 123 -8.31 12.12 -10.80
C VAL A 123 -7.73 11.02 -11.70
N GLN A 124 -6.43 11.04 -11.98
CA GLN A 124 -5.76 10.00 -12.76
C GLN A 124 -5.83 8.63 -12.11
N SER A 125 -5.96 8.58 -10.80
CA SER A 125 -6.04 7.34 -10.00
C SER A 125 -7.45 7.05 -9.48
N ALA A 126 -8.49 7.62 -10.08
CA ALA A 126 -9.88 7.52 -9.59
C ALA A 126 -10.42 6.08 -9.48
N SER A 127 -9.83 5.11 -10.17
CA SER A 127 -10.14 3.69 -10.02
C SER A 127 -9.52 3.03 -8.78
N ALA A 128 -8.57 3.70 -8.11
CA ALA A 128 -8.00 3.23 -6.86
C ALA A 128 -8.95 3.50 -5.69
N GLN A 129 -9.02 2.57 -4.74
CA GLN A 129 -9.80 2.74 -3.51
C GLN A 129 -9.14 3.75 -2.55
N ALA A 130 -7.82 3.85 -2.58
CA ALA A 130 -7.05 4.79 -1.77
C ALA A 130 -5.72 5.14 -2.44
N LEU A 131 -5.24 6.36 -2.16
CA LEU A 131 -3.90 6.81 -2.50
C LEU A 131 -3.03 6.79 -1.24
N LEU A 132 -1.80 6.31 -1.39
CA LEU A 132 -0.77 6.33 -0.37
C LEU A 132 0.29 7.32 -0.81
N LEU A 133 0.52 8.36 -0.01
CA LEU A 133 1.56 9.35 -0.28
C LEU A 133 2.85 8.89 0.42
N ASP A 134 3.86 8.56 -0.35
CA ASP A 134 5.15 8.10 0.15
C ASP A 134 6.27 9.01 -0.31
N ALA A 135 7.28 9.24 0.55
CA ALA A 135 8.43 10.03 0.17
C ALA A 135 9.24 9.32 -0.92
N HIS A 136 9.57 10.03 -2.00
CA HIS A 136 10.43 9.50 -3.04
C HIS A 136 11.83 9.23 -2.50
N VAL A 137 12.25 7.98 -2.53
CA VAL A 137 13.61 7.54 -2.21
C VAL A 137 14.19 6.78 -3.39
N GLN A 138 15.50 6.66 -3.45
CA GLN A 138 16.14 5.79 -4.44
C GLN A 138 15.71 4.34 -4.17
N GLY A 139 15.07 3.71 -5.11
CA GLY A 139 14.37 2.44 -4.96
C GLY A 139 12.87 2.63 -4.68
N TYR A 140 12.23 1.64 -4.04
CA TYR A 140 10.80 1.64 -3.80
C TYR A 140 10.48 1.46 -2.32
N GLY A 141 10.21 2.58 -1.63
CA GLY A 141 9.75 2.63 -0.24
C GLY A 141 10.78 2.25 0.82
N GLY A 142 10.46 2.53 2.07
CA GLY A 142 11.23 2.08 3.24
C GLY A 142 12.53 2.83 3.52
N GLY A 143 12.83 3.93 2.82
CA GLY A 143 14.07 4.69 2.99
C GLY A 143 14.12 5.62 4.20
N GLY A 144 13.05 5.69 5.01
CA GLY A 144 13.00 6.51 6.23
C GLY A 144 13.04 8.02 5.99
N GLN A 145 12.87 8.46 4.74
CA GLN A 145 12.81 9.88 4.40
C GLN A 145 11.38 10.40 4.49
N SER A 146 11.23 11.70 4.68
CA SER A 146 9.94 12.40 4.67
C SER A 146 9.94 13.48 3.60
N PHE A 147 8.76 13.85 3.11
CA PHE A 147 8.55 15.03 2.30
C PHE A 147 7.90 16.15 3.12
N ASN A 148 7.86 17.36 2.57
CA ASN A 148 7.26 18.51 3.25
C ASN A 148 5.73 18.48 3.22
N TRP A 149 5.11 17.83 4.20
CA TRP A 149 3.66 17.75 4.38
C TRP A 149 2.97 19.11 4.44
N ARG A 150 3.64 20.15 4.99
CA ARG A 150 3.09 21.49 5.13
C ARG A 150 3.05 22.27 3.82
N GLY A 151 3.71 21.76 2.78
CA GLY A 151 3.71 22.35 1.44
C GLY A 151 2.44 22.07 0.64
N PHE A 152 1.48 21.32 1.19
CA PHE A 152 0.23 20.94 0.54
C PHE A 152 -0.98 21.46 1.31
N ASP A 153 -2.03 21.83 0.57
CA ASP A 153 -3.32 22.17 1.16
C ASP A 153 -4.18 20.89 1.29
N TRP A 154 -4.40 20.45 2.51
CA TRP A 154 -5.18 19.27 2.86
C TRP A 154 -6.66 19.56 3.13
N SER A 155 -7.09 20.82 2.97
CA SER A 155 -8.48 21.23 3.21
C SER A 155 -9.41 21.00 2.01
N GLN A 156 -8.86 20.58 0.87
CA GLN A 156 -9.64 20.34 -0.34
C GLN A 156 -10.51 19.09 -0.16
N PRO A 157 -11.85 19.20 -0.29
CA PRO A 157 -12.76 18.09 -0.01
C PRO A 157 -12.65 16.94 -1.01
N GLU A 158 -11.98 17.14 -2.16
CA GLU A 158 -11.74 16.15 -3.21
C GLU A 158 -10.54 15.25 -2.92
N LEU A 159 -9.72 15.58 -1.92
CA LEU A 159 -8.58 14.78 -1.44
C LEU A 159 -8.99 14.02 -0.19
#